data_a8c2351f628e4a4765f6edb58ad0c885
#
_entry.id   a8c2351f628e4a4765f6edb58ad0c885
#
_cell.length_a   1.000
_cell.length_b   1.000
_cell.length_c   1.000
_cell.angle_alpha   90.00
_cell.angle_beta   90.00
_cell.angle_gamma   90.00
#
_symmetry.space_group_name_H-M   'P 1'
#
loop_
_entity.id
_entity.type
_entity.pdbx_description
1 polymer ?
#
loop_
_entity_poly.entity_id
_entity_poly.type
_entity_poly.pdbx_seq_one_letter_code
_entity_poly.pdbx_strand_id
1 'polypeptide(L)'
;MPDYFPAFLDLRGRHCLVVGGGEIGERKARALLECGAHVTVMSLSFTPKLAELAKRGQLECRARALRRSDLRGCVLVVAATGHPRVDGATAALARRCRVLVNVVDRRDHCDFIMPSVLRRGELQIAVSTGGRSPALAREIRLRLEDQFGPEFAALVERAGADRRRARAIAMTAVDRLAAGERVARRALAER
;
A
#
# COMPACT_ATOMS: atom_id res chain seq x y z
N MET A 1 1.58 -0.91 23.84
CA MET A 1 1.96 -1.22 22.45
C MET A 1 1.67 0.01 21.62
N PRO A 2 2.49 0.37 20.63
CA PRO A 2 2.13 1.50 19.77
C PRO A 2 0.87 1.15 19.01
N ASP A 3 -0.14 2.00 19.14
CA ASP A 3 -1.34 1.93 18.32
C ASP A 3 -1.00 2.54 16.97
N TYR A 4 -1.05 1.74 15.90
CA TYR A 4 -0.81 2.24 14.56
C TYR A 4 -1.99 3.08 14.10
N PHE A 5 -1.70 4.25 13.55
CA PHE A 5 -2.71 5.07 12.90
C PHE A 5 -3.09 4.45 11.54
N PRO A 6 -4.38 4.06 11.34
CA PRO A 6 -4.82 3.51 10.06
C PRO A 6 -4.93 4.62 9.01
N ALA A 7 -4.13 4.51 7.95
CA ALA A 7 -4.12 5.47 6.86
C ALA A 7 -3.91 4.78 5.50
N PHE A 8 -4.51 5.35 4.45
CA PHE A 8 -4.21 5.02 3.06
C PHE A 8 -3.30 6.10 2.49
N LEU A 9 -2.13 5.70 2.00
CA LEU A 9 -1.15 6.61 1.42
C LEU A 9 -1.38 6.73 -0.09
N ASP A 10 -1.46 7.95 -0.61
CA ASP A 10 -1.42 8.20 -2.06
C ASP A 10 0.04 8.14 -2.54
N LEU A 11 0.37 7.04 -3.21
CA LEU A 11 1.70 6.79 -3.75
C LEU A 11 1.81 7.05 -5.25
N ARG A 12 0.75 7.52 -5.92
CA ARG A 12 0.75 7.79 -7.36
C ARG A 12 1.83 8.80 -7.73
N GLY A 13 2.75 8.37 -8.62
CA GLY A 13 3.90 9.19 -9.02
C GLY A 13 4.92 9.45 -7.92
N ARG A 14 4.80 8.81 -6.74
CA ARG A 14 5.75 8.98 -5.64
C ARG A 14 6.88 7.98 -5.72
N HIS A 15 8.08 8.41 -5.41
CA HIS A 15 9.26 7.54 -5.39
C HIS A 15 9.27 6.66 -4.13
N CYS A 16 9.35 5.35 -4.34
CA CYS A 16 9.44 4.34 -3.29
C CYS A 16 10.62 3.41 -3.55
N LEU A 17 11.27 2.97 -2.49
CA LEU A 17 12.42 2.07 -2.57
C LEU A 17 12.13 0.70 -1.96
N VAL A 18 12.69 -0.33 -2.58
CA VAL A 18 12.78 -1.68 -1.99
C VAL A 18 14.25 -2.07 -1.94
N VAL A 19 14.72 -2.45 -0.77
CA VAL A 19 16.08 -2.98 -0.57
C VAL A 19 15.99 -4.48 -0.39
N GLY A 20 16.45 -5.23 -1.39
CA GLY A 20 16.33 -6.69 -1.51
C GLY A 20 15.63 -7.09 -2.80
N GLY A 21 16.29 -7.90 -3.63
CA GLY A 21 15.84 -8.35 -4.95
C GLY A 21 15.33 -9.79 -5.01
N GLY A 22 15.13 -10.43 -3.85
CA GLY A 22 14.53 -11.76 -3.73
C GLY A 22 12.99 -11.73 -3.84
N GLU A 23 12.35 -12.89 -3.66
CA GLU A 23 10.88 -13.06 -3.79
C GLU A 23 10.07 -12.12 -2.89
N ILE A 24 10.55 -11.89 -1.65
CA ILE A 24 9.88 -10.97 -0.72
C ILE A 24 9.97 -9.54 -1.24
N GLY A 25 11.15 -9.11 -1.70
CA GLY A 25 11.35 -7.79 -2.30
C GLY A 25 10.52 -7.60 -3.55
N GLU A 26 10.47 -8.61 -4.44
CA GLU A 26 9.60 -8.64 -5.62
C GLU A 26 8.14 -8.39 -5.26
N ARG A 27 7.61 -9.16 -4.30
CA ARG A 27 6.22 -9.01 -3.84
C ARG A 27 5.94 -7.60 -3.31
N LYS A 28 6.90 -7.00 -2.57
CA LYS A 28 6.77 -5.64 -2.05
C LYS A 28 6.83 -4.60 -3.16
N ALA A 29 7.74 -4.76 -4.11
CA ALA A 29 7.85 -3.88 -5.28
C ALA A 29 6.56 -3.88 -6.10
N ARG A 30 5.98 -5.05 -6.37
CA ARG A 30 4.71 -5.18 -7.10
C ARG A 30 3.56 -4.50 -6.37
N ALA A 31 3.43 -4.69 -5.06
CA ALA A 31 2.38 -4.03 -4.27
C ALA A 31 2.49 -2.48 -4.32
N LEU A 32 3.69 -1.93 -4.39
CA LEU A 32 3.91 -0.49 -4.55
C LEU A 32 3.58 -0.02 -5.98
N LEU A 33 3.94 -0.81 -7.00
CA LEU A 33 3.58 -0.53 -8.40
C LEU A 33 2.05 -0.52 -8.59
N GLU A 34 1.32 -1.44 -7.98
CA GLU A 34 -0.15 -1.48 -7.98
C GLU A 34 -0.79 -0.21 -7.37
N CYS A 35 -0.04 0.50 -6.53
CA CYS A 35 -0.45 1.79 -5.98
C CYS A 35 0.02 2.99 -6.84
N GLY A 36 0.56 2.76 -8.04
CA GLY A 36 1.05 3.80 -8.94
C GLY A 36 2.35 4.46 -8.51
N ALA A 37 3.13 3.84 -7.63
CA ALA A 37 4.43 4.38 -7.22
C ALA A 37 5.51 4.21 -8.29
N HIS A 38 6.45 5.14 -8.33
CA HIS A 38 7.73 4.93 -9.02
C HIS A 38 8.66 4.11 -8.11
N VAL A 39 8.92 2.87 -8.50
CA VAL A 39 9.65 1.92 -7.65
C VAL A 39 11.08 1.72 -8.14
N THR A 40 12.04 1.87 -7.24
CA THR A 40 13.43 1.45 -7.45
C THR A 40 13.76 0.29 -6.50
N VAL A 41 14.30 -0.80 -7.05
CA VAL A 41 14.77 -1.95 -6.27
C VAL A 41 16.30 -1.93 -6.19
N MET A 42 16.82 -1.93 -4.96
CA MET A 42 18.26 -1.95 -4.68
C MET A 42 18.65 -3.35 -4.21
N SER A 43 19.52 -4.04 -4.94
CA SER A 43 20.02 -5.37 -4.56
C SER A 43 21.28 -5.72 -5.35
N LEU A 44 22.02 -6.74 -4.94
CA LEU A 44 23.12 -7.30 -5.73
C LEU A 44 22.64 -8.34 -6.75
N SER A 45 21.46 -8.92 -6.54
CA SER A 45 20.82 -9.87 -7.44
C SER A 45 19.31 -9.63 -7.48
N PHE A 46 18.65 -10.06 -8.53
CA PHE A 46 17.22 -9.84 -8.76
C PHE A 46 16.57 -11.13 -9.24
N THR A 47 15.30 -11.34 -8.87
CA THR A 47 14.49 -12.40 -9.46
C THR A 47 14.30 -12.17 -10.95
N PRO A 48 14.03 -13.21 -11.76
CA PRO A 48 13.72 -13.06 -13.18
C PRO A 48 12.54 -12.11 -13.44
N LYS A 49 11.53 -12.10 -12.56
CA LYS A 49 10.37 -11.20 -12.66
C LYS A 49 10.73 -9.74 -12.41
N LEU A 50 11.59 -9.45 -11.45
CA LEU A 50 12.08 -8.07 -11.24
C LEU A 50 12.87 -7.58 -12.44
N ALA A 51 13.73 -8.43 -13.00
CA ALA A 51 14.50 -8.11 -14.20
C ALA A 51 13.58 -7.86 -15.42
N GLU A 52 12.51 -8.64 -15.56
CA GLU A 52 11.49 -8.46 -16.59
C GLU A 52 10.73 -7.13 -16.44
N LEU A 53 10.27 -6.82 -15.22
CA LEU A 53 9.60 -5.54 -14.91
C LEU A 53 10.51 -4.34 -15.20
N ALA A 54 11.81 -4.45 -14.91
CA ALA A 54 12.79 -3.42 -15.22
C ALA A 54 12.98 -3.26 -16.73
N LYS A 55 13.09 -4.35 -17.50
CA LYS A 55 13.16 -4.30 -18.96
C LYS A 55 11.96 -3.63 -19.62
N ARG A 56 10.77 -3.78 -19.01
CA ARG A 56 9.53 -3.13 -19.45
C ARG A 56 9.41 -1.67 -18.98
N GLY A 57 10.39 -1.14 -18.27
CA GLY A 57 10.37 0.23 -17.75
C GLY A 57 9.35 0.46 -16.62
N GLN A 58 8.81 -0.61 -16.01
CA GLN A 58 7.81 -0.51 -14.96
C GLN A 58 8.43 -0.18 -13.58
N LEU A 59 9.68 -0.54 -13.38
CA LEU A 59 10.48 -0.18 -12.21
C LEU A 59 11.95 -0.05 -12.59
N GLU A 60 12.77 0.44 -11.66
CA GLU A 60 14.21 0.50 -11.81
C GLU A 60 14.91 -0.54 -10.91
N CYS A 61 15.88 -1.28 -11.46
CA CYS A 61 16.77 -2.16 -10.71
C CYS A 61 18.17 -1.56 -10.67
N ARG A 62 18.71 -1.38 -9.45
CA ARG A 62 20.09 -0.91 -9.25
C ARG A 62 20.91 -1.98 -8.55
N ALA A 63 21.90 -2.57 -9.26
CA ALA A 63 22.75 -3.67 -8.77
C ALA A 63 23.84 -3.15 -7.82
N ARG A 64 23.47 -2.55 -6.70
CA ARG A 64 24.37 -2.04 -5.66
C ARG A 64 23.67 -1.83 -4.33
N ALA A 65 24.46 -1.62 -3.29
CA ALA A 65 23.93 -1.24 -1.98
C ALA A 65 23.25 0.13 -1.97
N LEU A 66 22.31 0.31 -1.04
CA LEU A 66 21.62 1.57 -0.78
C LEU A 66 22.62 2.66 -0.36
N ARG A 67 22.45 3.86 -0.90
CA ARG A 67 23.18 5.08 -0.52
C ARG A 67 22.21 6.14 0.00
N ARG A 68 22.71 7.07 0.80
CA ARG A 68 21.89 8.18 1.31
C ARG A 68 21.25 9.02 0.19
N SER A 69 21.94 9.20 -0.93
CA SER A 69 21.42 9.92 -2.09
C SER A 69 20.18 9.29 -2.72
N ASP A 70 20.00 7.97 -2.59
CA ASP A 70 18.86 7.25 -3.15
C ASP A 70 17.55 7.57 -2.41
N LEU A 71 17.65 8.03 -1.16
CA LEU A 71 16.50 8.40 -0.34
C LEU A 71 16.00 9.83 -0.58
N ARG A 72 16.65 10.61 -1.46
CA ARG A 72 16.16 11.95 -1.81
C ARG A 72 14.84 11.86 -2.57
N GLY A 73 13.83 12.56 -2.06
CA GLY A 73 12.47 12.54 -2.65
C GLY A 73 11.72 11.22 -2.49
N CYS A 74 12.31 10.25 -1.78
CA CYS A 74 11.66 9.00 -1.46
C CYS A 74 10.62 9.20 -0.34
N VAL A 75 9.42 8.63 -0.51
CA VAL A 75 8.35 8.69 0.50
C VAL A 75 8.49 7.56 1.52
N LEU A 76 8.79 6.36 1.02
CA LEU A 76 8.98 5.19 1.88
C LEU A 76 10.01 4.22 1.31
N VAL A 77 10.58 3.43 2.20
CA VAL A 77 11.48 2.31 1.85
C VAL A 77 11.03 1.04 2.54
N VAL A 78 11.12 -0.08 1.82
CA VAL A 78 10.92 -1.42 2.36
C VAL A 78 12.25 -2.16 2.37
N ALA A 79 12.72 -2.56 3.54
CA ALA A 79 13.91 -3.40 3.70
C ALA A 79 13.47 -4.88 3.74
N ALA A 80 13.91 -5.65 2.77
CA ALA A 80 13.51 -7.03 2.52
C ALA A 80 14.68 -7.90 2.06
N THR A 81 15.88 -7.68 2.64
CA THR A 81 17.08 -8.45 2.26
C THR A 81 17.19 -9.77 3.00
N GLY A 82 16.51 -9.91 4.14
CA GLY A 82 16.68 -11.03 5.06
C GLY A 82 18.00 -11.00 5.84
N HIS A 83 18.81 -9.95 5.69
CA HIS A 83 20.07 -9.77 6.42
C HIS A 83 19.89 -8.71 7.50
N PRO A 84 19.86 -9.08 8.81
CA PRO A 84 19.52 -8.16 9.90
C PRO A 84 20.39 -6.90 9.95
N ARG A 85 21.66 -7.01 9.62
CA ARG A 85 22.59 -5.85 9.59
C ARG A 85 22.25 -4.86 8.47
N VAL A 86 21.94 -5.37 7.26
CA VAL A 86 21.60 -4.53 6.11
C VAL A 86 20.24 -3.87 6.32
N ASP A 87 19.26 -4.64 6.78
CA ASP A 87 17.90 -4.15 7.03
C ASP A 87 17.89 -3.13 8.18
N GLY A 88 18.65 -3.36 9.25
CA GLY A 88 18.82 -2.40 10.34
C GLY A 88 19.53 -1.11 9.90
N ALA A 89 20.59 -1.22 9.09
CA ALA A 89 21.28 -0.06 8.52
C ALA A 89 20.35 0.74 7.58
N THR A 90 19.54 0.05 6.78
CA THR A 90 18.51 0.67 5.91
C THR A 90 17.51 1.47 6.75
N ALA A 91 17.00 0.89 7.84
CA ALA A 91 16.06 1.55 8.74
C ALA A 91 16.67 2.81 9.39
N ALA A 92 17.88 2.69 9.91
CA ALA A 92 18.59 3.81 10.52
C ALA A 92 18.83 4.96 9.52
N LEU A 93 19.20 4.61 8.27
CA LEU A 93 19.43 5.58 7.21
C LEU A 93 18.14 6.28 6.78
N ALA A 94 17.04 5.52 6.62
CA ALA A 94 15.73 6.04 6.26
C ALA A 94 15.23 7.04 7.30
N ARG A 95 15.28 6.72 8.59
CA ARG A 95 14.86 7.60 9.68
C ARG A 95 15.69 8.90 9.71
N ARG A 96 17.00 8.83 9.50
CA ARG A 96 17.86 10.02 9.38
C ARG A 96 17.49 10.92 8.20
N CYS A 97 16.92 10.33 7.15
CA CYS A 97 16.42 11.05 5.98
C CYS A 97 14.93 11.43 6.08
N ARG A 98 14.26 11.11 7.19
CA ARG A 98 12.80 11.30 7.41
C ARG A 98 11.96 10.58 6.34
N VAL A 99 12.40 9.41 5.92
CA VAL A 99 11.70 8.52 5.00
C VAL A 99 11.07 7.40 5.81
N LEU A 100 9.78 7.12 5.60
CA LEU A 100 9.08 6.03 6.28
C LEU A 100 9.73 4.69 5.95
N VAL A 101 9.92 3.83 6.95
CA VAL A 101 10.55 2.52 6.74
C VAL A 101 9.68 1.37 7.23
N ASN A 102 9.62 0.32 6.42
CA ASN A 102 9.14 -1.00 6.82
C ASN A 102 10.29 -2.00 6.69
N VAL A 103 10.57 -2.73 7.75
CA VAL A 103 11.54 -3.83 7.77
C VAL A 103 10.78 -5.13 7.88
N VAL A 104 10.94 -6.01 6.90
CA VAL A 104 10.25 -7.31 6.88
C VAL A 104 10.66 -8.11 8.12
N ASP A 105 9.65 -8.69 8.78
CA ASP A 105 9.77 -9.53 9.99
C ASP A 105 10.41 -8.84 11.22
N ARG A 106 10.58 -7.51 11.19
CA ARG A 106 11.22 -6.74 12.28
C ARG A 106 10.38 -5.51 12.65
N ARG A 107 9.28 -5.70 13.40
CA ARG A 107 8.35 -4.64 13.81
C ARG A 107 8.99 -3.48 14.56
N ASP A 108 9.95 -3.78 15.40
CA ASP A 108 10.74 -2.82 16.19
C ASP A 108 11.51 -1.81 15.32
N HIS A 109 11.73 -2.16 14.07
CA HIS A 109 12.40 -1.32 13.07
C HIS A 109 11.44 -0.65 12.07
N CYS A 110 10.11 -0.80 12.26
CA CYS A 110 9.12 -0.26 11.32
C CYS A 110 8.50 1.04 11.81
N ASP A 111 8.34 2.01 10.92
CA ASP A 111 7.51 3.22 11.13
C ASP A 111 6.06 2.96 10.69
N PHE A 112 5.84 2.02 9.80
CA PHE A 112 4.52 1.55 9.35
C PHE A 112 4.53 0.04 9.11
N ILE A 113 3.35 -0.56 9.14
CA ILE A 113 3.15 -1.97 8.78
C ILE A 113 2.30 -2.10 7.53
N MET A 114 2.54 -3.15 6.75
CA MET A 114 1.73 -3.45 5.57
C MET A 114 0.61 -4.41 5.96
N PRO A 115 -0.67 -4.00 5.84
CA PRO A 115 -1.81 -4.84 6.18
C PRO A 115 -2.06 -5.92 5.12
N SER A 116 -2.96 -6.86 5.42
CA SER A 116 -3.59 -7.72 4.43
C SER A 116 -4.73 -6.94 3.76
N VAL A 117 -4.71 -6.79 2.43
CA VAL A 117 -5.62 -5.89 1.72
C VAL A 117 -6.49 -6.67 0.74
N LEU A 118 -7.80 -6.43 0.83
CA LEU A 118 -8.79 -6.78 -0.20
C LEU A 118 -9.00 -5.55 -1.09
N ARG A 119 -9.04 -5.76 -2.40
CA ARG A 119 -9.30 -4.70 -3.40
C ARG A 119 -10.42 -5.11 -4.34
N ARG A 120 -11.38 -4.19 -4.57
CA ARG A 120 -12.45 -4.29 -5.55
C ARG A 120 -12.60 -2.92 -6.24
N GLY A 121 -11.84 -2.70 -7.30
CA GLY A 121 -11.70 -1.36 -7.88
C GLY A 121 -11.19 -0.37 -6.83
N GLU A 122 -11.94 0.72 -6.63
CA GLU A 122 -11.63 1.75 -5.63
C GLU A 122 -11.94 1.32 -4.18
N LEU A 123 -12.73 0.25 -3.96
CA LEU A 123 -12.93 -0.27 -2.62
C LEU A 123 -11.65 -0.95 -2.13
N GLN A 124 -11.17 -0.54 -0.97
CA GLN A 124 -10.06 -1.18 -0.27
C GLN A 124 -10.44 -1.44 1.18
N ILE A 125 -10.20 -2.68 1.62
CA ILE A 125 -10.36 -3.07 3.02
C ILE A 125 -9.00 -3.57 3.52
N ALA A 126 -8.43 -2.88 4.48
CA ALA A 126 -7.13 -3.20 5.06
C ALA A 126 -7.32 -3.88 6.43
N VAL A 127 -6.81 -5.09 6.58
CA VAL A 127 -6.89 -5.88 7.82
C VAL A 127 -5.52 -5.93 8.47
N SER A 128 -5.46 -5.49 9.72
CA SER A 128 -4.26 -5.52 10.53
C SER A 128 -4.53 -6.11 11.90
N THR A 129 -3.63 -6.94 12.39
CA THR A 129 -3.59 -7.44 13.78
C THR A 129 -2.50 -6.73 14.59
N GLY A 130 -2.08 -5.54 14.14
CA GLY A 130 -0.94 -4.82 14.72
C GLY A 130 0.37 -5.62 14.56
N GLY A 131 0.47 -6.51 13.54
CA GLY A 131 1.61 -7.41 13.33
C GLY A 131 1.71 -8.57 14.32
N ARG A 132 0.67 -8.83 15.13
CA ARG A 132 0.65 -9.97 16.08
C ARG A 132 0.41 -11.30 15.39
N SER A 133 -0.45 -11.32 14.36
CA SER A 133 -0.77 -12.53 13.60
C SER A 133 -1.05 -12.21 12.13
N PRO A 134 -0.03 -12.21 11.27
CA PRO A 134 -0.23 -12.03 9.83
C PRO A 134 -1.15 -13.09 9.22
N ALA A 135 -1.10 -14.33 9.75
CA ALA A 135 -1.98 -15.42 9.32
C ALA A 135 -3.45 -15.12 9.61
N LEU A 136 -3.77 -14.62 10.82
CA LEU A 136 -5.13 -14.23 11.17
C LEU A 136 -5.62 -13.05 10.32
N ALA A 137 -4.79 -12.05 10.09
CA ALA A 137 -5.14 -10.93 9.21
C ALA A 137 -5.44 -11.40 7.78
N ARG A 138 -4.69 -12.38 7.27
CA ARG A 138 -4.94 -13.02 5.97
C ARG A 138 -6.26 -13.79 5.97
N GLU A 139 -6.53 -14.59 7.00
CA GLU A 139 -7.76 -15.37 7.10
C GLU A 139 -9.00 -14.48 7.16
N ILE A 140 -8.97 -13.41 7.97
CA ILE A 140 -10.06 -12.43 8.02
C ILE A 140 -10.28 -11.81 6.64
N ARG A 141 -9.19 -11.43 5.94
CA ARG A 141 -9.31 -10.88 4.58
C ARG A 141 -9.97 -11.89 3.62
N LEU A 142 -9.62 -13.17 3.68
CA LEU A 142 -10.23 -14.21 2.83
C LEU A 142 -11.75 -14.31 3.10
N ARG A 143 -12.18 -14.30 4.35
CA ARG A 143 -13.61 -14.28 4.70
C ARG A 143 -14.33 -13.02 4.22
N LEU A 144 -13.65 -11.88 4.20
CA LEU A 144 -14.21 -10.65 3.64
C LEU A 144 -14.32 -10.71 2.12
N GLU A 145 -13.50 -11.49 1.43
CA GLU A 145 -13.61 -11.67 -0.03
C GLU A 145 -14.94 -12.32 -0.45
N ASP A 146 -15.50 -13.20 0.40
CA ASP A 146 -16.81 -13.82 0.16
C ASP A 146 -17.96 -12.82 0.35
N GLN A 147 -17.78 -11.84 1.25
CA GLN A 147 -18.78 -10.82 1.52
C GLN A 147 -18.72 -9.63 0.56
N PHE A 148 -17.52 -9.32 0.07
CA PHE A 148 -17.23 -8.19 -0.82
C PHE A 148 -16.73 -8.73 -2.17
N GLY A 149 -17.64 -9.18 -3.01
CA GLY A 149 -17.36 -9.75 -4.33
C GLY A 149 -16.95 -8.70 -5.37
N PRO A 150 -16.65 -9.13 -6.61
CA PRO A 150 -16.21 -8.25 -7.70
C PRO A 150 -17.20 -7.12 -8.02
N GLU A 151 -18.49 -7.31 -7.78
CA GLU A 151 -19.58 -6.35 -8.02
C GLU A 151 -19.40 -5.05 -7.23
N PHE A 152 -18.67 -5.07 -6.13
CA PHE A 152 -18.39 -3.86 -5.35
C PHE A 152 -17.55 -2.83 -6.09
N ALA A 153 -16.78 -3.21 -7.10
CA ALA A 153 -16.07 -2.26 -7.94
C ALA A 153 -17.06 -1.30 -8.65
N ALA A 154 -18.04 -1.87 -9.35
CA ALA A 154 -19.07 -1.09 -10.03
C ALA A 154 -19.99 -0.34 -9.05
N LEU A 155 -20.28 -0.95 -7.89
CA LEU A 155 -21.09 -0.32 -6.84
C LEU A 155 -20.45 0.99 -6.35
N VAL A 156 -19.16 0.97 -6.05
CA VAL A 156 -18.42 2.16 -5.56
C VAL A 156 -18.37 3.26 -6.62
N GLU A 157 -18.17 2.89 -7.89
CA GLU A 157 -18.17 3.86 -9.00
C GLU A 157 -19.54 4.55 -9.14
N ARG A 158 -20.65 3.79 -9.12
CA ARG A 158 -22.02 4.32 -9.18
C ARG A 158 -22.30 5.22 -7.98
N ALA A 159 -22.02 4.76 -6.76
CA ALA A 159 -22.22 5.55 -5.55
C ALA A 159 -21.40 6.86 -5.58
N GLY A 160 -20.19 6.81 -6.11
CA GLY A 160 -19.35 7.99 -6.31
C GLY A 160 -19.94 8.98 -7.30
N ALA A 161 -20.49 8.50 -8.41
CA ALA A 161 -21.17 9.34 -9.41
C ALA A 161 -22.43 10.00 -8.82
N ASP A 162 -23.28 9.22 -8.14
CA ASP A 162 -24.49 9.72 -7.50
C ASP A 162 -24.19 10.73 -6.39
N ARG A 163 -23.15 10.50 -5.60
CA ARG A 163 -22.69 11.47 -4.60
C ARG A 163 -22.26 12.78 -5.26
N ARG A 164 -21.55 12.76 -6.40
CA ARG A 164 -21.17 13.99 -7.12
C ARG A 164 -22.41 14.75 -7.60
N ARG A 165 -23.38 14.06 -8.17
CA ARG A 165 -24.67 14.66 -8.61
C ARG A 165 -25.42 15.29 -7.44
N ALA A 166 -25.58 14.55 -6.35
CA ALA A 166 -26.26 15.02 -5.15
C ALA A 166 -25.56 16.24 -4.53
N ARG A 167 -24.23 16.28 -4.52
CA ARG A 167 -23.45 17.44 -4.02
C ARG A 167 -23.59 18.68 -4.90
N ALA A 168 -23.80 18.53 -6.19
CA ALA A 168 -24.01 19.66 -7.11
C ALA A 168 -25.34 20.40 -6.85
N ILE A 169 -26.34 19.70 -6.29
CA ILE A 169 -27.67 20.24 -6.01
C ILE A 169 -27.78 20.70 -4.54
N ALA A 170 -26.99 20.15 -3.63
CA ALA A 170 -27.08 20.42 -2.20
C ALA A 170 -26.57 21.82 -1.83
N MET A 171 -27.43 22.64 -1.18
CA MET A 171 -27.14 24.03 -0.84
C MET A 171 -26.27 24.18 0.40
N THR A 172 -26.42 23.30 1.40
CA THR A 172 -25.71 23.37 2.67
C THR A 172 -24.75 22.19 2.90
N ALA A 173 -23.87 22.31 3.90
CA ALA A 173 -23.01 21.20 4.34
C ALA A 173 -23.83 20.02 4.91
N VAL A 174 -24.91 20.31 5.62
CA VAL A 174 -25.83 19.31 6.19
C VAL A 174 -26.53 18.55 5.07
N ASP A 175 -27.04 19.26 4.03
CA ASP A 175 -27.66 18.62 2.87
C ASP A 175 -26.71 17.69 2.15
N ARG A 176 -25.43 18.09 2.02
CA ARG A 176 -24.39 17.25 1.40
C ARG A 176 -24.12 15.97 2.18
N LEU A 177 -24.10 16.03 3.51
CA LEU A 177 -23.92 14.85 4.36
C LEU A 177 -25.11 13.89 4.22
N ALA A 178 -26.33 14.39 4.40
CA ALA A 178 -27.56 13.60 4.30
C ALA A 178 -27.74 12.98 2.91
N ALA A 179 -27.39 13.69 1.83
CA ALA A 179 -27.41 13.17 0.48
C ALA A 179 -26.40 12.02 0.30
N GLY A 180 -25.19 12.16 0.86
CA GLY A 180 -24.18 11.10 0.82
C GLY A 180 -24.63 9.83 1.54
N GLU A 181 -25.24 9.95 2.70
CA GLU A 181 -25.79 8.80 3.46
C GLU A 181 -26.91 8.09 2.71
N ARG A 182 -27.85 8.83 2.12
CA ARG A 182 -28.94 8.26 1.30
C ARG A 182 -28.37 7.45 0.12
N VAL A 183 -27.41 8.01 -0.60
CA VAL A 183 -26.74 7.31 -1.71
C VAL A 183 -26.09 6.01 -1.24
N ALA A 184 -25.37 6.03 -0.12
CA ALA A 184 -24.69 4.85 0.41
C ALA A 184 -25.69 3.75 0.81
N ARG A 185 -26.77 4.10 1.54
CA ARG A 185 -27.83 3.15 1.95
C ARG A 185 -28.52 2.53 0.75
N ARG A 186 -28.88 3.34 -0.25
CA ARG A 186 -29.52 2.87 -1.50
C ARG A 186 -28.60 1.90 -2.24
N ALA A 187 -27.35 2.26 -2.43
CA ALA A 187 -26.37 1.42 -3.13
C ALA A 187 -26.19 0.03 -2.48
N LEU A 188 -26.26 -0.04 -1.15
CA LEU A 188 -26.18 -1.31 -0.40
C LEU A 188 -27.49 -2.11 -0.41
N ALA A 189 -28.65 -1.44 -0.55
CA ALA A 189 -29.96 -2.11 -0.60
C ALA A 189 -30.29 -2.71 -1.97
N GLU A 190 -29.71 -2.18 -3.04
CA GLU A 190 -29.90 -2.65 -4.43
C GLU A 190 -28.95 -3.84 -4.80
N ARG A 191 -28.32 -4.45 -3.80
CA ARG A 191 -27.39 -5.57 -3.93
C ARG A 191 -28.08 -6.94 -3.88
#